data_e4081e5cf739c938727c624f458422ee
#
_entry.id   e4081e5cf739c938727c624f458422ee
#
_cell.length_a   1.000
_cell.length_b   1.000
_cell.length_c   1.000
_cell.angle_alpha   90.00
_cell.angle_beta   90.00
_cell.angle_gamma   90.00
#
_symmetry.space_group_name_H-M   'P 1'
#
loop_
_entity.id
_entity.type
_entity.pdbx_description
1 polymer ?
#
loop_
_entity_poly.entity_id
_entity_poly.type
_entity_poly.pdbx_seq_one_letter_code
_entity_poly.pdbx_strand_id
1 'polypeptide(L)'
;MLEQLLLALIVINIIMMIILYAVTARMLKLRRQKKRSFNFKSYPIPQMQLNSIAPCFRLNEYGVGADSTVFFIGGEEVVASLSDRETWVLAGLAKSAKTIFEFGTCSGKTTHVMALNTGDDARLYTLTIHPEKLSELTFADTDDRHHKDMAELEAKFDNFYYEGHSTEKKITQIFSDSKDYDETELIGQIDLIFIDGAHTKSYVESDTNKALRMLSPQGVIIWHDYKLDAPDVFHYLNELSKTIKMVHIKDTDMVMYRKQFI
;
A
#
# COMPACT_ATOMS: atom_id res chain seq x y z
N MET A 1 -45.23 31.29 31.25
CA MET A 1 -45.62 30.01 30.61
C MET A 1 -45.45 30.04 29.10
N LEU A 2 -45.99 31.03 28.36
CA LEU A 2 -45.85 31.12 26.89
C LEU A 2 -44.40 31.34 26.47
N GLU A 3 -43.64 32.21 27.11
CA GLU A 3 -42.22 32.48 26.81
C GLU A 3 -41.33 31.27 27.03
N GLN A 4 -41.58 30.48 28.09
CA GLN A 4 -40.85 29.25 28.34
C GLN A 4 -41.11 28.17 27.26
N LEU A 5 -42.36 28.12 26.78
CA LEU A 5 -42.74 27.23 25.69
C LEU A 5 -42.09 27.63 24.37
N LEU A 6 -42.02 28.93 24.09
CA LEU A 6 -41.37 29.48 22.90
C LEU A 6 -39.86 29.23 22.93
N LEU A 7 -39.21 29.43 24.07
CA LEU A 7 -37.79 29.15 24.25
C LEU A 7 -37.48 27.66 24.09
N ALA A 8 -38.31 26.77 24.64
CA ALA A 8 -38.14 25.32 24.43
C ALA A 8 -38.29 24.92 22.97
N LEU A 9 -39.23 25.48 22.21
CA LEU A 9 -39.41 25.25 20.80
C LEU A 9 -38.19 25.72 19.97
N ILE A 10 -37.63 26.88 20.32
CA ILE A 10 -36.41 27.40 19.66
C ILE A 10 -35.22 26.45 19.90
N VAL A 11 -35.02 26.00 21.14
CA VAL A 11 -33.95 25.07 21.49
C VAL A 11 -34.09 23.74 20.72
N ILE A 12 -35.29 23.17 20.67
CA ILE A 12 -35.59 21.94 19.94
C ILE A 12 -35.28 22.12 18.45
N ASN A 13 -35.68 23.24 17.83
CA ASN A 13 -35.38 23.50 16.43
C ASN A 13 -33.86 23.62 16.14
N ILE A 14 -33.12 24.27 17.05
CA ILE A 14 -31.65 24.36 16.93
C ILE A 14 -31.01 22.96 17.00
N ILE A 15 -31.44 22.14 17.98
CA ILE A 15 -30.93 20.77 18.11
C ILE A 15 -31.26 19.94 16.84
N MET A 16 -32.48 20.05 16.31
CA MET A 16 -32.88 19.36 15.09
C MET A 16 -32.03 19.79 13.89
N MET A 17 -31.75 21.10 13.74
CA MET A 17 -30.87 21.61 12.68
C MET A 17 -29.44 21.08 12.78
N ILE A 18 -28.88 20.99 14.00
CA ILE A 18 -27.54 20.42 14.23
C ILE A 18 -27.52 18.94 13.85
N ILE A 19 -28.52 18.16 14.27
CA ILE A 19 -28.65 16.73 13.94
C ILE A 19 -28.77 16.57 12.41
N LEU A 20 -29.62 17.33 11.76
CA LEU A 20 -29.82 17.28 10.30
C LEU A 20 -28.53 17.61 9.56
N TYR A 21 -27.79 18.63 10.01
CA TYR A 21 -26.48 18.97 9.44
C TYR A 21 -25.47 17.82 9.59
N ALA A 22 -25.35 17.24 10.78
CA ALA A 22 -24.45 16.13 11.05
C ALA A 22 -24.78 14.90 10.19
N VAL A 23 -26.08 14.54 10.07
CA VAL A 23 -26.55 13.43 9.22
C VAL A 23 -26.25 13.72 7.76
N THR A 24 -26.52 14.93 7.28
CA THR A 24 -26.30 15.32 5.88
C THR A 24 -24.80 15.31 5.54
N ALA A 25 -23.96 15.84 6.43
CA ALA A 25 -22.51 15.82 6.27
C ALA A 25 -21.97 14.38 6.23
N ARG A 26 -22.47 13.50 7.10
CA ARG A 26 -22.12 12.07 7.10
C ARG A 26 -22.59 11.36 5.83
N MET A 27 -23.80 11.63 5.35
CA MET A 27 -24.34 11.08 4.08
C MET A 27 -23.52 11.54 2.88
N LEU A 28 -23.12 12.83 2.84
CA LEU A 28 -22.27 13.35 1.78
C LEU A 28 -20.87 12.71 1.81
N LYS A 29 -20.30 12.50 2.99
CA LYS A 29 -19.02 11.78 3.15
C LYS A 29 -19.12 10.34 2.63
N LEU A 30 -20.17 9.61 3.02
CA LEU A 30 -20.42 8.23 2.55
C LEU A 30 -20.67 8.17 1.03
N ARG A 31 -21.43 9.14 0.48
CA ARG A 31 -21.63 9.24 -0.99
C ARG A 31 -20.31 9.52 -1.72
N ARG A 32 -19.44 10.38 -1.18
CA ARG A 32 -18.11 10.63 -1.75
C ARG A 32 -17.24 9.37 -1.72
N GLN A 33 -17.22 8.65 -0.60
CA GLN A 33 -16.50 7.37 -0.48
C GLN A 33 -17.05 6.32 -1.47
N LYS A 34 -18.37 6.16 -1.57
CA LYS A 34 -18.99 5.23 -2.53
C LYS A 34 -18.74 5.64 -3.99
N LYS A 35 -18.71 6.93 -4.29
CA LYS A 35 -18.41 7.46 -5.63
C LYS A 35 -16.95 7.28 -6.01
N ARG A 36 -16.02 7.32 -5.01
CA ARG A 36 -14.60 7.02 -5.20
C ARG A 36 -14.38 5.56 -5.56
N SER A 37 -15.08 4.62 -4.91
CA SER A 37 -14.93 3.18 -5.17
C SER A 37 -15.53 2.68 -6.49
N PHE A 38 -16.36 3.49 -7.20
CA PHE A 38 -17.06 3.07 -8.42
C PHE A 38 -16.81 3.95 -9.65
N ASN A 39 -15.95 4.95 -9.57
CA ASN A 39 -15.76 5.86 -10.69
C ASN A 39 -14.56 5.41 -11.56
N PHE A 40 -14.80 4.49 -12.50
CA PHE A 40 -13.82 4.02 -13.48
C PHE A 40 -13.08 5.16 -14.23
N LYS A 41 -13.70 6.33 -14.40
CA LYS A 41 -13.07 7.49 -15.03
C LYS A 41 -11.97 8.13 -14.17
N SER A 42 -11.98 7.88 -12.85
CA SER A 42 -10.97 8.38 -11.91
C SER A 42 -9.77 7.44 -11.78
N TYR A 43 -9.86 6.20 -12.28
CA TYR A 43 -8.82 5.19 -12.19
C TYR A 43 -8.51 4.65 -13.59
N PRO A 44 -7.65 5.36 -14.37
CA PRO A 44 -7.38 5.01 -15.77
C PRO A 44 -6.61 3.71 -15.96
N ILE A 45 -5.88 3.22 -14.94
CA ILE A 45 -5.21 1.91 -15.04
C ILE A 45 -6.28 0.80 -15.05
N PRO A 46 -6.26 -0.11 -16.05
CA PRO A 46 -7.26 -1.16 -16.17
C PRO A 46 -7.33 -2.07 -14.94
N GLN A 47 -8.53 -2.35 -14.46
CA GLN A 47 -8.71 -3.27 -13.35
C GLN A 47 -8.59 -4.73 -13.79
N MET A 48 -7.92 -5.53 -12.96
CA MET A 48 -7.81 -6.98 -13.12
C MET A 48 -8.42 -7.71 -11.92
N GLN A 49 -9.17 -8.77 -12.20
CA GLN A 49 -9.73 -9.63 -11.16
C GLN A 49 -8.61 -10.40 -10.45
N LEU A 50 -8.76 -10.65 -9.16
CA LEU A 50 -7.78 -11.35 -8.33
C LEU A 50 -7.40 -12.74 -8.91
N ASN A 51 -8.37 -13.49 -9.41
CA ASN A 51 -8.16 -14.82 -10.01
C ASN A 51 -7.27 -14.80 -11.26
N SER A 52 -6.98 -13.64 -11.82
CA SER A 52 -6.15 -13.47 -13.02
C SER A 52 -4.72 -12.97 -12.71
N ILE A 53 -4.45 -12.56 -11.45
CA ILE A 53 -3.13 -12.00 -11.10
C ILE A 53 -2.09 -13.07 -10.75
N ALA A 54 -2.51 -14.22 -10.19
CA ALA A 54 -1.61 -15.33 -9.87
C ALA A 54 -2.35 -16.67 -9.85
N PRO A 55 -1.64 -17.79 -10.12
CA PRO A 55 -2.24 -19.13 -10.11
C PRO A 55 -2.91 -19.51 -8.79
N CYS A 56 -2.34 -19.07 -7.65
CA CYS A 56 -2.89 -19.38 -6.32
C CYS A 56 -4.30 -18.80 -6.09
N PHE A 57 -4.73 -17.80 -6.86
CA PHE A 57 -6.06 -17.19 -6.75
C PHE A 57 -7.05 -17.72 -7.79
N ARG A 58 -6.73 -18.79 -8.53
CA ARG A 58 -7.67 -19.38 -9.50
C ARG A 58 -8.94 -19.86 -8.83
N LEU A 59 -10.06 -19.63 -9.52
CA LEU A 59 -11.37 -20.06 -9.04
C LEU A 59 -11.62 -21.53 -9.40
N ASN A 60 -12.31 -22.24 -8.51
CA ASN A 60 -12.94 -23.53 -8.73
C ASN A 60 -14.44 -23.44 -8.42
N GLU A 61 -15.14 -24.54 -8.34
CA GLU A 61 -16.59 -24.59 -8.06
C GLU A 61 -16.99 -24.01 -6.69
N TYR A 62 -16.04 -23.93 -5.75
CA TYR A 62 -16.23 -23.34 -4.41
C TYR A 62 -15.73 -21.89 -4.30
N GLY A 63 -15.29 -21.29 -5.39
CA GLY A 63 -14.64 -19.97 -5.40
C GLY A 63 -13.13 -20.08 -5.43
N VAL A 64 -12.42 -19.26 -4.64
CA VAL A 64 -10.96 -19.31 -4.56
C VAL A 64 -10.53 -20.60 -3.84
N GLY A 65 -9.62 -21.37 -4.46
CA GLY A 65 -9.22 -22.68 -3.97
C GLY A 65 -8.24 -22.65 -2.80
N ALA A 66 -7.90 -23.84 -2.29
CA ALA A 66 -6.97 -24.03 -1.16
C ALA A 66 -5.57 -23.48 -1.42
N ASP A 67 -5.15 -23.36 -2.67
CA ASP A 67 -3.86 -22.77 -3.05
C ASP A 67 -3.72 -21.31 -2.59
N SER A 68 -4.84 -20.63 -2.34
CA SER A 68 -4.88 -19.26 -1.82
C SER A 68 -4.74 -19.16 -0.30
N THR A 69 -4.65 -20.28 0.42
CA THR A 69 -4.43 -20.30 1.86
C THR A 69 -3.11 -19.64 2.20
N VAL A 70 -3.13 -18.69 3.11
CA VAL A 70 -1.98 -17.92 3.59
C VAL A 70 -2.04 -17.76 5.11
N PHE A 71 -0.89 -17.49 5.70
CA PHE A 71 -0.79 -16.95 7.04
C PHE A 71 -0.86 -15.43 6.94
N PHE A 72 -1.70 -14.77 7.72
CA PHE A 72 -1.68 -13.31 7.82
C PHE A 72 -2.13 -12.84 9.20
N ILE A 73 -1.81 -11.61 9.49
CA ILE A 73 -2.17 -10.92 10.72
C ILE A 73 -3.03 -9.73 10.33
N GLY A 74 -4.21 -9.59 10.92
CA GLY A 74 -5.12 -8.48 10.65
C GLY A 74 -4.48 -7.11 10.88
N GLY A 75 -4.91 -6.12 10.09
CA GLY A 75 -4.33 -4.76 10.07
C GLY A 75 -4.95 -3.79 11.06
N GLU A 76 -5.94 -4.20 11.88
CA GLU A 76 -6.68 -3.29 12.76
C GLU A 76 -5.76 -2.58 13.75
N GLU A 77 -6.01 -1.26 13.92
CA GLU A 77 -5.32 -0.36 14.87
C GLU A 77 -3.79 -0.24 14.69
N VAL A 78 -3.25 -0.71 13.57
CA VAL A 78 -1.83 -0.52 13.24
C VAL A 78 -1.69 0.69 12.31
N VAL A 79 -0.73 1.57 12.62
CA VAL A 79 -0.41 2.71 11.76
C VAL A 79 0.06 2.21 10.40
N ALA A 80 -0.45 2.81 9.31
CA ALA A 80 -0.08 2.47 7.94
C ALA A 80 -0.25 0.99 7.58
N SER A 81 -1.29 0.32 8.09
CA SER A 81 -1.51 -1.08 7.79
C SER A 81 -2.30 -1.26 6.49
N LEU A 82 -1.95 -2.32 5.76
CA LEU A 82 -2.72 -2.80 4.62
C LEU A 82 -4.10 -3.30 5.07
N SER A 83 -5.08 -3.21 4.19
CA SER A 83 -6.34 -3.93 4.39
C SER A 83 -6.11 -5.46 4.39
N ASP A 84 -7.02 -6.22 5.00
CA ASP A 84 -6.93 -7.70 5.02
C ASP A 84 -6.86 -8.28 3.61
N ARG A 85 -7.55 -7.66 2.65
CA ARG A 85 -7.53 -8.08 1.25
C ARG A 85 -6.15 -7.86 0.61
N GLU A 86 -5.52 -6.73 0.84
CA GLU A 86 -4.19 -6.40 0.31
C GLU A 86 -3.13 -7.28 0.96
N THR A 87 -3.24 -7.51 2.26
CA THR A 87 -2.39 -8.44 3.00
C THR A 87 -2.49 -9.85 2.42
N TRP A 88 -3.71 -10.35 2.13
CA TRP A 88 -3.92 -11.64 1.49
C TRP A 88 -3.30 -11.72 0.09
N VAL A 89 -3.43 -10.64 -0.70
CA VAL A 89 -2.82 -10.55 -2.04
C VAL A 89 -1.30 -10.67 -1.97
N LEU A 90 -0.65 -9.87 -1.12
CA LEU A 90 0.81 -9.92 -0.96
C LEU A 90 1.29 -11.26 -0.42
N ALA A 91 0.63 -11.80 0.61
CA ALA A 91 0.94 -13.11 1.16
C ALA A 91 0.82 -14.22 0.10
N GLY A 92 -0.21 -14.17 -0.74
CA GLY A 92 -0.39 -15.12 -1.84
C GLY A 92 0.68 -15.01 -2.93
N LEU A 93 1.11 -13.80 -3.27
CA LEU A 93 2.20 -13.58 -4.23
C LEU A 93 3.55 -14.01 -3.64
N ALA A 94 3.78 -13.79 -2.35
CA ALA A 94 5.00 -14.19 -1.64
C ALA A 94 5.24 -15.71 -1.66
N LYS A 95 4.19 -16.54 -1.73
CA LYS A 95 4.30 -18.02 -1.77
C LYS A 95 5.20 -18.54 -2.90
N SER A 96 5.28 -17.83 -4.01
CA SER A 96 6.08 -18.23 -5.17
C SER A 96 7.39 -17.45 -5.31
N ALA A 97 7.63 -16.46 -4.46
CA ALA A 97 8.83 -15.64 -4.51
C ALA A 97 9.96 -16.25 -3.69
N LYS A 98 11.15 -16.30 -4.26
CA LYS A 98 12.39 -16.69 -3.55
C LYS A 98 13.12 -15.45 -3.04
N THR A 99 12.99 -14.33 -3.74
CA THR A 99 13.63 -13.09 -3.37
C THR A 99 12.60 -11.97 -3.39
N ILE A 100 12.45 -11.28 -2.27
CA ILE A 100 11.50 -10.17 -2.09
C ILE A 100 12.27 -8.91 -1.72
N PHE A 101 11.85 -7.77 -2.25
CA PHE A 101 12.32 -6.44 -1.84
C PHE A 101 11.13 -5.55 -1.49
N GLU A 102 11.22 -4.87 -0.35
CA GLU A 102 10.21 -3.93 0.13
C GLU A 102 10.83 -2.55 0.31
N PHE A 103 10.25 -1.56 -0.33
CA PHE A 103 10.51 -0.15 -0.05
C PHE A 103 9.48 0.34 0.97
N GLY A 104 9.93 0.72 2.16
CA GLY A 104 9.06 1.15 3.26
C GLY A 104 8.78 0.02 4.26
N THR A 105 9.66 -0.15 5.27
CA THR A 105 9.49 -1.17 6.32
C THR A 105 8.37 -0.82 7.29
N CYS A 106 8.20 0.48 7.61
CA CYS A 106 7.31 0.95 8.67
C CYS A 106 7.48 0.12 9.96
N SER A 107 6.42 -0.49 10.48
CA SER A 107 6.48 -1.38 11.65
C SER A 107 7.08 -2.78 11.38
N GLY A 108 7.36 -3.13 10.12
CA GLY A 108 7.83 -4.46 9.72
C GLY A 108 6.77 -5.56 9.70
N LYS A 109 5.50 -5.22 9.89
CA LYS A 109 4.40 -6.20 9.91
C LYS A 109 4.15 -6.80 8.53
N THR A 110 4.16 -5.99 7.47
CA THR A 110 4.01 -6.46 6.08
C THR A 110 5.18 -7.35 5.68
N THR A 111 6.41 -6.94 6.02
CA THR A 111 7.63 -7.76 5.85
C THR A 111 7.48 -9.13 6.51
N HIS A 112 7.02 -9.16 7.77
CA HIS A 112 6.81 -10.40 8.52
C HIS A 112 5.77 -11.31 7.85
N VAL A 113 4.63 -10.75 7.40
CA VAL A 113 3.59 -11.51 6.70
C VAL A 113 4.09 -12.09 5.39
N MET A 114 4.84 -11.31 4.59
CA MET A 114 5.46 -11.86 3.38
C MET A 114 6.42 -13.00 3.72
N ALA A 115 7.27 -12.83 4.72
CA ALA A 115 8.23 -13.86 5.15
C ALA A 115 7.58 -15.14 5.68
N LEU A 116 6.42 -15.04 6.35
CA LEU A 116 5.65 -16.21 6.82
C LEU A 116 5.14 -17.09 5.66
N ASN A 117 4.91 -16.49 4.50
CA ASN A 117 4.33 -17.18 3.35
C ASN A 117 5.35 -17.62 2.29
N THR A 118 6.62 -17.30 2.47
CA THR A 118 7.71 -17.77 1.59
C THR A 118 8.26 -19.14 2.01
N GLY A 119 8.94 -19.82 1.08
CA GLY A 119 9.74 -21.00 1.41
C GLY A 119 10.87 -20.70 2.40
N ASP A 120 11.46 -21.75 2.99
CA ASP A 120 12.51 -21.58 4.01
C ASP A 120 13.82 -21.02 3.47
N ASP A 121 14.07 -21.16 2.19
CA ASP A 121 15.25 -20.68 1.45
C ASP A 121 15.07 -19.26 0.88
N ALA A 122 13.92 -18.64 1.10
CA ALA A 122 13.64 -17.30 0.60
C ALA A 122 14.44 -16.22 1.37
N ARG A 123 14.69 -15.11 0.68
CA ARG A 123 15.35 -13.92 1.22
C ARG A 123 14.48 -12.70 1.01
N LEU A 124 14.32 -11.91 2.05
CA LEU A 124 13.59 -10.65 2.02
C LEU A 124 14.53 -9.52 2.39
N TYR A 125 14.53 -8.50 1.57
CA TYR A 125 15.17 -7.22 1.84
C TYR A 125 14.07 -6.20 2.10
N THR A 126 14.18 -5.46 3.19
CA THR A 126 13.26 -4.35 3.49
C THR A 126 14.06 -3.11 3.83
N LEU A 127 13.66 -2.00 3.25
CA LEU A 127 14.41 -0.75 3.29
C LEU A 127 13.58 0.36 3.92
N THR A 128 14.17 1.04 4.89
CA THR A 128 13.65 2.30 5.47
C THR A 128 14.81 3.21 5.86
N ILE A 129 14.54 4.48 6.04
CA ILE A 129 15.53 5.37 6.65
C ILE A 129 15.58 5.14 8.16
N HIS A 130 16.78 5.24 8.76
CA HIS A 130 16.90 5.19 10.21
C HIS A 130 16.25 6.44 10.86
N PRO A 131 15.50 6.31 11.97
CA PRO A 131 14.81 7.45 12.60
C PRO A 131 15.71 8.66 12.89
N GLU A 132 16.95 8.42 13.29
CA GLU A 132 17.94 9.48 13.55
C GLU A 132 18.34 10.28 12.29
N LYS A 133 18.08 9.73 11.10
CA LYS A 133 18.41 10.30 9.79
C LYS A 133 17.22 10.89 9.03
N LEU A 134 16.04 10.97 9.66
CA LEU A 134 14.84 11.51 9.02
C LEU A 134 15.05 12.92 8.43
N SER A 135 15.88 13.73 9.08
CA SER A 135 16.22 15.08 8.58
C SER A 135 17.08 15.09 7.31
N GLU A 136 17.66 13.94 6.92
CA GLU A 136 18.45 13.79 5.70
C GLU A 136 17.58 13.51 4.47
N LEU A 137 16.28 13.18 4.66
CA LEU A 137 15.34 12.94 3.55
C LEU A 137 15.27 14.14 2.60
N THR A 138 15.40 13.89 1.31
CA THR A 138 15.40 14.92 0.27
C THR A 138 14.11 14.89 -0.53
N PHE A 139 13.25 15.87 -0.31
CA PHE A 139 12.00 16.03 -1.04
C PHE A 139 12.14 17.06 -2.16
N ALA A 140 11.47 16.82 -3.29
CA ALA A 140 11.35 17.82 -4.35
C ALA A 140 10.35 18.91 -3.94
N ASP A 141 10.48 20.12 -4.50
CA ASP A 141 9.54 21.22 -4.24
C ASP A 141 8.11 20.90 -4.70
N THR A 142 7.99 20.00 -5.67
CA THR A 142 6.72 19.55 -6.25
C THR A 142 6.04 18.42 -5.47
N ASP A 143 6.72 17.83 -4.48
CA ASP A 143 6.18 16.74 -3.68
C ASP A 143 5.08 17.22 -2.75
N ASP A 144 4.03 16.42 -2.58
CA ASP A 144 2.90 16.74 -1.71
C ASP A 144 3.35 16.88 -0.25
N ARG A 145 3.02 18.01 0.38
CA ARG A 145 3.48 18.34 1.71
C ARG A 145 2.93 17.40 2.80
N HIS A 146 1.68 16.99 2.66
CA HIS A 146 1.06 16.10 3.63
C HIS A 146 1.75 14.72 3.65
N HIS A 147 2.16 14.23 2.47
CA HIS A 147 2.86 12.95 2.38
C HIS A 147 4.31 13.02 2.85
N LYS A 148 4.94 14.19 2.86
CA LYS A 148 6.24 14.38 3.55
C LYS A 148 6.10 14.13 5.05
N ASP A 149 5.08 14.74 5.67
CA ASP A 149 4.81 14.57 7.11
C ASP A 149 4.45 13.10 7.44
N MET A 150 3.74 12.41 6.54
CA MET A 150 3.42 10.98 6.70
C MET A 150 4.66 10.09 6.59
N ALA A 151 5.55 10.33 5.63
CA ALA A 151 6.79 9.57 5.48
C ALA A 151 7.67 9.63 6.74
N GLU A 152 7.77 10.81 7.38
CA GLU A 152 8.47 10.97 8.65
C GLU A 152 7.78 10.17 9.79
N LEU A 153 6.45 10.12 9.82
CA LEU A 153 5.69 9.38 10.83
C LEU A 153 5.87 7.86 10.69
N GLU A 154 5.90 7.36 9.46
CA GLU A 154 6.02 5.93 9.13
C GLU A 154 7.44 5.41 9.30
N ALA A 155 8.45 6.26 9.13
CA ALA A 155 9.86 5.91 9.28
C ALA A 155 10.41 6.05 10.72
N LYS A 156 9.53 6.19 11.72
CA LYS A 156 9.95 6.37 13.13
C LYS A 156 10.35 5.08 13.86
N PHE A 157 10.16 3.92 13.22
CA PHE A 157 10.44 2.63 13.83
C PHE A 157 11.90 2.25 13.65
N ASP A 158 12.52 1.77 14.73
CA ASP A 158 13.87 1.19 14.80
C ASP A 158 13.86 -0.25 15.35
N ASN A 159 12.69 -0.71 15.82
CA ASN A 159 12.40 -2.06 16.24
C ASN A 159 11.22 -2.58 15.41
N PHE A 160 11.33 -3.77 14.86
CA PHE A 160 10.40 -4.29 13.88
C PHE A 160 9.64 -5.50 14.36
N TYR A 161 8.41 -5.64 13.88
CA TYR A 161 7.49 -6.71 14.27
C TYR A 161 8.07 -8.12 14.08
N TYR A 162 8.94 -8.34 13.10
CA TYR A 162 9.54 -9.65 12.81
C TYR A 162 10.70 -10.04 13.74
N GLU A 163 11.23 -9.11 14.54
CA GLU A 163 12.33 -9.37 15.47
C GLU A 163 11.91 -10.37 16.53
N GLY A 164 12.78 -11.34 16.81
CA GLY A 164 12.49 -12.46 17.71
C GLY A 164 11.57 -13.54 17.14
N HIS A 165 11.03 -13.36 15.93
CA HIS A 165 10.23 -14.36 15.24
C HIS A 165 11.09 -15.28 14.33
N SER A 166 10.60 -16.47 14.03
CA SER A 166 11.30 -17.43 13.15
C SER A 166 11.55 -16.93 11.73
N THR A 167 10.82 -15.90 11.30
CA THR A 167 10.97 -15.25 10.00
C THR A 167 12.17 -14.31 9.92
N GLU A 168 12.67 -13.80 11.04
CA GLU A 168 13.78 -12.85 11.11
C GLU A 168 15.00 -13.34 10.32
N LYS A 169 15.32 -14.63 10.42
CA LYS A 169 16.45 -15.25 9.68
C LYS A 169 16.39 -15.13 8.16
N LYS A 170 15.20 -14.84 7.59
CA LYS A 170 15.00 -14.62 6.14
C LYS A 170 15.10 -13.14 5.75
N ILE A 171 15.08 -12.23 6.73
CA ILE A 171 14.90 -10.79 6.52
C ILE A 171 16.23 -10.08 6.70
N THR A 172 16.55 -9.22 5.76
CA THR A 172 17.66 -8.27 5.83
C THR A 172 17.09 -6.86 5.90
N GLN A 173 17.20 -6.23 7.07
CA GLN A 173 16.85 -4.81 7.23
C GLN A 173 17.95 -3.94 6.66
N ILE A 174 17.55 -2.99 5.80
CA ILE A 174 18.43 -1.99 5.19
C ILE A 174 18.03 -0.62 5.72
N PHE A 175 18.98 0.09 6.32
CA PHE A 175 18.80 1.48 6.73
C PHE A 175 19.48 2.42 5.74
N SER A 176 18.70 3.01 4.85
CA SER A 176 19.15 3.99 3.85
C SER A 176 18.00 4.88 3.41
N ASP A 177 18.29 6.10 2.95
CA ASP A 177 17.36 6.79 2.04
C ASP A 177 17.24 5.94 0.77
N SER A 178 16.01 5.66 0.33
CA SER A 178 15.79 4.82 -0.84
C SER A 178 16.33 5.45 -2.13
N LYS A 179 16.45 6.78 -2.19
CA LYS A 179 17.09 7.48 -3.31
C LYS A 179 18.60 7.20 -3.40
N ASP A 180 19.26 7.02 -2.25
CA ASP A 180 20.70 6.81 -2.15
C ASP A 180 21.09 5.32 -2.15
N TYR A 181 20.12 4.42 -1.97
CA TYR A 181 20.37 3.00 -1.95
C TYR A 181 20.93 2.50 -3.30
N ASP A 182 22.06 1.80 -3.26
CA ASP A 182 22.69 1.15 -4.41
C ASP A 182 22.13 -0.27 -4.59
N GLU A 183 21.29 -0.45 -5.60
CA GLU A 183 20.64 -1.71 -5.92
C GLU A 183 21.46 -2.62 -6.86
N THR A 184 22.70 -2.26 -7.18
CA THR A 184 23.51 -2.90 -8.23
C THR A 184 23.62 -4.42 -8.04
N GLU A 185 23.78 -4.89 -6.79
CA GLU A 185 23.89 -6.32 -6.49
C GLU A 185 22.56 -7.10 -6.66
N LEU A 186 21.44 -6.40 -6.74
CA LEU A 186 20.11 -7.01 -6.84
C LEU A 186 19.50 -6.90 -8.25
N ILE A 187 20.21 -6.33 -9.22
CA ILE A 187 19.71 -6.17 -10.59
C ILE A 187 19.28 -7.50 -11.19
N GLY A 188 18.02 -7.57 -11.63
CA GLY A 188 17.42 -8.74 -12.29
C GLY A 188 17.16 -9.94 -11.37
N GLN A 189 17.22 -9.80 -10.04
CA GLN A 189 17.17 -10.92 -9.10
C GLN A 189 15.90 -10.98 -8.23
N ILE A 190 15.07 -9.94 -8.21
CA ILE A 190 13.94 -9.86 -7.28
C ILE A 190 12.66 -10.37 -7.91
N ASP A 191 12.02 -11.34 -7.27
CA ASP A 191 10.79 -11.98 -7.76
C ASP A 191 9.53 -11.21 -7.34
N LEU A 192 9.52 -10.56 -6.18
CA LEU A 192 8.43 -9.71 -5.71
C LEU A 192 9.01 -8.43 -5.14
N ILE A 193 8.60 -7.30 -5.71
CA ILE A 193 8.97 -5.98 -5.20
C ILE A 193 7.69 -5.29 -4.72
N PHE A 194 7.69 -4.84 -3.48
CA PHE A 194 6.61 -4.06 -2.90
C PHE A 194 7.09 -2.63 -2.66
N ILE A 195 6.39 -1.65 -3.24
CA ILE A 195 6.71 -0.22 -3.12
C ILE A 195 5.60 0.42 -2.28
N ASP A 196 5.92 0.71 -1.02
CA ASP A 196 5.05 1.27 0.00
C ASP A 196 5.85 2.19 0.95
N GLY A 197 6.77 2.95 0.37
CA GLY A 197 7.65 3.88 1.09
C GLY A 197 7.04 5.28 1.19
N ALA A 198 7.86 6.31 1.03
CA ALA A 198 7.38 7.69 0.99
C ALA A 198 6.44 7.91 -0.20
N HIS A 199 5.22 8.38 0.09
CA HIS A 199 4.14 8.53 -0.89
C HIS A 199 4.27 9.82 -1.73
N THR A 200 5.45 10.40 -1.81
CA THR A 200 5.74 11.58 -2.64
C THR A 200 6.24 11.19 -4.02
N LYS A 201 5.93 12.02 -5.02
CA LYS A 201 6.25 11.72 -6.41
C LYS A 201 7.73 11.40 -6.63
N SER A 202 8.63 12.18 -6.05
CA SER A 202 10.06 12.02 -6.26
C SER A 202 10.61 10.70 -5.72
N TYR A 203 10.05 10.20 -4.59
CA TYR A 203 10.41 8.91 -4.02
C TYR A 203 9.81 7.75 -4.82
N VAL A 204 8.50 7.80 -5.12
CA VAL A 204 7.84 6.76 -5.92
C VAL A 204 8.51 6.58 -7.27
N GLU A 205 8.94 7.68 -7.92
CA GLU A 205 9.69 7.63 -9.17
C GLU A 205 11.08 6.98 -9.00
N SER A 206 11.83 7.35 -7.97
CA SER A 206 13.14 6.78 -7.65
C SER A 206 13.03 5.27 -7.39
N ASP A 207 12.13 4.89 -6.50
CA ASP A 207 11.93 3.50 -6.08
C ASP A 207 11.43 2.64 -7.24
N THR A 208 10.53 3.17 -8.08
CA THR A 208 10.07 2.51 -9.30
C THR A 208 11.22 2.25 -10.28
N ASN A 209 12.10 3.24 -10.51
CA ASN A 209 13.23 3.07 -11.42
C ASN A 209 14.20 1.99 -10.92
N LYS A 210 14.47 1.92 -9.61
CA LYS A 210 15.26 0.85 -9.00
C LYS A 210 14.55 -0.50 -9.10
N ALA A 211 13.27 -0.57 -8.77
CA ALA A 211 12.45 -1.77 -8.84
C ALA A 211 12.44 -2.38 -10.25
N LEU A 212 12.30 -1.56 -11.30
CA LEU A 212 12.33 -2.03 -12.69
C LEU A 212 13.67 -2.65 -13.08
N ARG A 213 14.79 -2.16 -12.52
CA ARG A 213 16.12 -2.75 -12.73
C ARG A 213 16.32 -4.03 -11.95
N MET A 214 15.87 -4.07 -10.68
CA MET A 214 15.98 -5.23 -9.79
C MET A 214 15.07 -6.40 -10.20
N LEU A 215 13.99 -6.14 -10.94
CA LEU A 215 12.95 -7.12 -11.26
C LEU A 215 13.49 -8.30 -12.07
N SER A 216 13.33 -9.52 -11.56
CA SER A 216 13.66 -10.77 -12.27
C SER A 216 12.76 -10.95 -13.52
N PRO A 217 13.12 -11.84 -14.46
CA PRO A 217 12.30 -12.08 -15.67
C PRO A 217 10.86 -12.51 -15.39
N GLN A 218 10.61 -13.19 -14.27
CA GLN A 218 9.29 -13.66 -13.85
C GLN A 218 8.70 -12.82 -12.72
N GLY A 219 9.40 -11.78 -12.29
CA GLY A 219 9.09 -10.98 -11.13
C GLY A 219 7.84 -10.12 -11.30
N VAL A 220 7.37 -9.65 -10.15
CA VAL A 220 6.19 -8.79 -9.99
C VAL A 220 6.57 -7.56 -9.20
N ILE A 221 6.14 -6.39 -9.64
CA ILE A 221 6.15 -5.16 -8.84
C ILE A 221 4.72 -4.86 -8.41
N ILE A 222 4.55 -4.55 -7.13
CA ILE A 222 3.30 -4.06 -6.54
C ILE A 222 3.57 -2.67 -5.98
N TRP A 223 2.80 -1.68 -6.40
CA TRP A 223 2.71 -0.35 -5.77
C TRP A 223 1.48 -0.30 -4.90
N HIS A 224 1.61 0.26 -3.72
CA HIS A 224 0.49 0.59 -2.85
C HIS A 224 0.00 2.03 -3.06
N ASP A 225 -1.08 2.40 -2.37
CA ASP A 225 -1.65 3.75 -2.36
C ASP A 225 -2.08 4.33 -3.72
N TYR A 226 -2.48 3.48 -4.65
CA TYR A 226 -3.12 3.94 -5.88
C TYR A 226 -4.54 4.41 -5.60
N LYS A 227 -4.65 5.56 -4.94
CA LYS A 227 -5.90 6.19 -4.50
C LYS A 227 -5.84 7.72 -4.64
N LEU A 228 -7.01 8.36 -4.70
CA LEU A 228 -7.10 9.83 -4.86
C LEU A 228 -6.58 10.61 -3.64
N ASP A 229 -6.47 9.96 -2.48
CA ASP A 229 -5.96 10.58 -1.26
C ASP A 229 -4.42 10.55 -1.20
N ALA A 230 -3.77 9.81 -2.12
CA ALA A 230 -2.33 9.82 -2.36
C ALA A 230 -2.05 10.37 -3.78
N PRO A 231 -2.19 11.68 -3.98
CA PRO A 231 -2.21 12.27 -5.32
C PRO A 231 -0.89 12.07 -6.09
N ASP A 232 0.24 12.10 -5.42
CA ASP A 232 1.55 11.94 -6.06
C ASP A 232 1.73 10.52 -6.61
N VAL A 233 1.40 9.49 -5.81
CA VAL A 233 1.39 8.08 -6.25
C VAL A 233 0.40 7.89 -7.40
N PHE A 234 -0.83 8.39 -7.21
CA PHE A 234 -1.91 8.25 -8.18
C PHE A 234 -1.54 8.86 -9.53
N HIS A 235 -1.02 10.09 -9.55
CA HIS A 235 -0.65 10.77 -10.78
C HIS A 235 0.57 10.14 -11.44
N TYR A 236 1.60 9.79 -10.65
CA TYR A 236 2.79 9.14 -11.17
C TYR A 236 2.46 7.80 -11.85
N LEU A 237 1.70 6.92 -11.22
CA LEU A 237 1.35 5.63 -11.79
C LEU A 237 0.46 5.77 -13.04
N ASN A 238 -0.43 6.75 -13.08
CA ASN A 238 -1.21 7.03 -14.30
C ASN A 238 -0.33 7.50 -15.47
N GLU A 239 0.67 8.32 -15.22
CA GLU A 239 1.64 8.70 -16.27
C GLU A 239 2.50 7.50 -16.70
N LEU A 240 3.01 6.73 -15.75
CA LEU A 240 3.82 5.53 -16.02
C LEU A 240 3.02 4.49 -16.83
N SER A 241 1.72 4.36 -16.58
CA SER A 241 0.83 3.43 -17.31
C SER A 241 0.71 3.70 -18.81
N LYS A 242 1.12 4.88 -19.27
CA LYS A 242 1.18 5.21 -20.70
C LYS A 242 2.37 4.56 -21.41
N THR A 243 3.40 4.17 -20.66
CA THR A 243 4.65 3.60 -21.17
C THR A 243 4.79 2.12 -20.89
N ILE A 244 4.28 1.63 -19.77
CA ILE A 244 4.29 0.21 -19.39
C ILE A 244 2.90 -0.30 -19.08
N LYS A 245 2.61 -1.56 -19.41
CA LYS A 245 1.32 -2.18 -19.09
C LYS A 245 1.25 -2.53 -17.62
N MET A 246 0.34 -1.89 -16.91
CA MET A 246 0.04 -2.15 -15.52
C MET A 246 -1.44 -2.48 -15.34
N VAL A 247 -1.78 -3.12 -14.24
CA VAL A 247 -3.16 -3.42 -13.86
C VAL A 247 -3.43 -2.99 -12.42
N HIS A 248 -4.58 -2.42 -12.19
CA HIS A 248 -5.09 -2.15 -10.85
C HIS A 248 -5.79 -3.41 -10.32
N ILE A 249 -5.32 -3.96 -9.22
CA ILE A 249 -5.93 -5.14 -8.61
C ILE A 249 -7.28 -4.73 -8.04
N LYS A 250 -8.34 -5.37 -8.51
CA LYS A 250 -9.70 -4.99 -8.14
C LYS A 250 -9.94 -5.07 -6.63
N ASP A 251 -10.63 -4.06 -6.10
CA ASP A 251 -11.00 -3.90 -4.69
C ASP A 251 -9.77 -3.78 -3.74
N THR A 252 -8.68 -3.19 -4.23
CA THR A 252 -7.48 -2.82 -3.48
C THR A 252 -6.99 -1.46 -3.95
N ASP A 253 -6.04 -0.88 -3.20
CA ASP A 253 -5.28 0.31 -3.62
C ASP A 253 -3.93 -0.09 -4.26
N MET A 254 -3.84 -1.31 -4.82
CA MET A 254 -2.62 -1.88 -5.39
C MET A 254 -2.62 -1.87 -6.91
N VAL A 255 -1.50 -1.45 -7.50
CA VAL A 255 -1.20 -1.61 -8.93
C VAL A 255 -0.11 -2.66 -9.09
N MET A 256 -0.24 -3.49 -10.11
CA MET A 256 0.70 -4.58 -10.42
C MET A 256 1.31 -4.42 -11.80
N TYR A 257 2.61 -4.71 -11.90
CA TYR A 257 3.35 -4.85 -13.14
C TYR A 257 4.05 -6.22 -13.21
N ARG A 258 4.05 -6.80 -14.40
CA ARG A 258 4.87 -7.96 -14.79
C ARG A 258 5.41 -7.77 -16.19
N LYS A 259 6.65 -8.21 -16.42
CA LYS A 259 7.23 -8.19 -17.79
C LYS A 259 6.40 -9.00 -18.79
N GLN A 260 5.66 -10.02 -18.33
CA GLN A 260 4.82 -10.90 -19.16
C GLN A 260 3.47 -10.33 -19.58
N PHE A 261 3.09 -9.13 -19.11
CA PHE A 261 1.94 -8.41 -19.67
C PHE A 261 2.22 -7.73 -21.00
N ILE A 262 3.44 -7.88 -21.52
CA ILE A 262 3.88 -7.31 -22.79
C ILE A 262 3.50 -8.22 -23.94
#